data_31d0fe40725a5cd0657436ae1bf9cc52
#
_entry.id   31d0fe40725a5cd0657436ae1bf9cc52
#
_cell.length_a   1.000
_cell.length_b   1.000
_cell.length_c   1.000
_cell.angle_alpha   90.00
_cell.angle_beta   90.00
_cell.angle_gamma   90.00
#
_symmetry.space_group_name_H-M   'P 1'
#
loop_
_entity.id
_entity.type
_entity.pdbx_description
1 polymer ?
#
loop_
_entity_poly.entity_id
_entity_poly.type
_entity_poly.pdbx_seq_one_letter_code
_entity_poly.pdbx_strand_id
1 'polypeptide(L)'
;MNDIMLDIRGLKKHFAVSGGFLSRGVGVIRAVDSVSLQVKRGETLGLVGESGCGKSTLARMILRLEAPTAGQIRFEGEDILAWRGSALKAFRRKVQMIFQDPYSSLNPRQTAGAIIEEPLHVHYHPGGRQEIKKKLRELASVVGLDEEQLTRYPHEFSGGQRQRIGIARALILKPRLVIADEPVSALDVSIRAQILNLLKRLQWEFDLTYLFITHDLGVVRHMSDRIAVMYLGKIVELGVAEQVCRAPVHPYTKTLLSAVPSMDPLRKSARTVLYGEMPSPASPPQGCAFHPRCPVRIGICEQREPLLEQDGAGHWAACHLTGC
;
A
#
# COMPACT_ATOMS: atom_id res chain seq x y z
N MET A 1 -12.11 -23.79 -0.68
CA MET A 1 -10.77 -23.30 -1.13
C MET A 1 -10.40 -22.12 -0.28
N ASN A 2 -9.14 -22.00 0.12
CA ASN A 2 -8.70 -20.90 0.96
C ASN A 2 -8.74 -19.59 0.13
N ASP A 3 -9.69 -18.70 0.44
CA ASP A 3 -9.91 -17.46 -0.31
C ASP A 3 -8.85 -16.37 -0.01
N ILE A 4 -7.90 -16.67 0.89
CA ILE A 4 -6.87 -15.73 1.32
C ILE A 4 -5.66 -15.84 0.39
N MET A 5 -5.33 -14.73 -0.29
CA MET A 5 -4.15 -14.59 -1.15
C MET A 5 -2.90 -14.28 -0.32
N LEU A 6 -2.99 -13.33 0.61
CA LEU A 6 -1.90 -12.89 1.47
C LEU A 6 -2.37 -12.92 2.93
N ASP A 7 -1.60 -13.56 3.82
CA ASP A 7 -1.86 -13.63 5.26
C ASP A 7 -0.61 -13.18 6.03
N ILE A 8 -0.73 -12.09 6.75
CA ILE A 8 0.34 -11.48 7.56
C ILE A 8 -0.04 -11.61 9.02
N ARG A 9 0.89 -12.12 9.86
CA ARG A 9 0.65 -12.37 11.29
C ARG A 9 1.77 -11.81 12.14
N GLY A 10 1.43 -10.87 13.04
CA GLY A 10 2.33 -10.30 14.01
C GLY A 10 3.62 -9.74 13.41
N LEU A 11 3.56 -9.18 12.20
CA LEU A 11 4.72 -8.74 11.45
C LEU A 11 5.37 -7.53 12.10
N LYS A 12 6.70 -7.60 12.30
CA LYS A 12 7.49 -6.52 12.89
C LYS A 12 8.67 -6.16 12.00
N LYS A 13 8.96 -4.85 11.94
CA LYS A 13 10.21 -4.33 11.41
C LYS A 13 10.73 -3.22 12.31
N HIS A 14 11.83 -3.53 12.96
CA HIS A 14 12.54 -2.63 13.83
C HIS A 14 13.92 -2.35 13.24
N PHE A 15 14.23 -1.08 13.00
CA PHE A 15 15.54 -0.64 12.51
C PHE A 15 16.39 -0.18 13.69
N ALA A 16 17.57 -0.75 13.84
CA ALA A 16 18.57 -0.23 14.77
C ALA A 16 19.13 1.09 14.23
N VAL A 17 19.10 2.15 15.01
CA VAL A 17 19.78 3.42 14.70
C VAL A 17 21.05 3.44 15.51
N SER A 18 22.18 3.26 14.85
CA SER A 18 23.49 3.48 15.49
C SER A 18 23.66 4.98 15.67
N GLY A 19 23.75 5.43 16.93
CA GLY A 19 24.24 6.78 17.23
C GLY A 19 25.67 6.92 16.68
N GLY A 20 25.99 8.12 16.15
CA GLY A 20 27.33 8.39 15.62
C GLY A 20 28.43 8.07 16.63
N PHE A 21 29.69 8.07 16.18
CA PHE A 21 30.91 7.61 16.87
C PHE A 21 31.08 8.04 18.37
N LEU A 22 30.27 9.00 18.83
CA LEU A 22 30.29 9.54 20.21
C LEU A 22 29.00 9.32 21.02
N SER A 23 27.92 8.74 20.45
CA SER A 23 26.67 8.53 21.18
C SER A 23 26.46 7.05 21.53
N ARG A 24 26.40 6.74 22.83
CA ARG A 24 26.17 5.41 23.42
C ARG A 24 24.70 4.94 23.36
N GLY A 25 23.81 5.64 22.65
CA GLY A 25 22.40 5.31 22.58
C GLY A 25 22.04 4.59 21.27
N VAL A 26 21.83 3.29 21.29
CA VAL A 26 21.21 2.56 20.18
C VAL A 26 19.71 2.81 20.26
N GLY A 27 19.17 3.68 19.42
CA GLY A 27 17.73 3.85 19.24
C GLY A 27 17.17 2.74 18.36
N VAL A 28 15.89 2.41 18.55
CA VAL A 28 15.17 1.44 17.70
C VAL A 28 13.97 2.14 17.07
N ILE A 29 13.94 2.24 15.75
CA ILE A 29 12.78 2.74 15.01
C ILE A 29 11.84 1.57 14.74
N ARG A 30 10.63 1.63 15.32
CA ARG A 30 9.58 0.62 15.13
C ARG A 30 8.72 0.99 13.92
N ALA A 31 9.21 0.72 12.72
CA ALA A 31 8.53 1.10 11.49
C ALA A 31 7.24 0.30 11.24
N VAL A 32 7.25 -0.99 11.61
CA VAL A 32 6.07 -1.87 11.63
C VAL A 32 6.11 -2.64 12.94
N ASP A 33 5.02 -2.67 13.69
CA ASP A 33 4.97 -3.26 15.03
C ASP A 33 3.70 -4.10 15.22
N SER A 34 3.85 -5.42 15.12
CA SER A 34 2.79 -6.43 15.29
C SER A 34 1.61 -6.32 14.31
N VAL A 35 1.87 -5.97 13.06
CA VAL A 35 0.81 -5.89 12.04
C VAL A 35 0.32 -7.28 11.66
N SER A 36 -1.02 -7.47 11.73
CA SER A 36 -1.72 -8.64 11.20
C SER A 36 -2.81 -8.18 10.25
N LEU A 37 -2.83 -8.73 9.03
CA LEU A 37 -3.85 -8.43 8.02
C LEU A 37 -3.94 -9.56 6.99
N GLN A 38 -5.09 -9.66 6.34
CA GLN A 38 -5.35 -10.63 5.28
C GLN A 38 -5.89 -9.92 4.05
N VAL A 39 -5.43 -10.36 2.87
CA VAL A 39 -5.94 -9.92 1.57
C VAL A 39 -6.56 -11.13 0.89
N LYS A 40 -7.83 -11.02 0.49
CA LYS A 40 -8.54 -12.08 -0.24
C LYS A 40 -8.22 -12.03 -1.73
N ARG A 41 -8.48 -13.11 -2.45
CA ARG A 41 -8.36 -13.13 -3.92
C ARG A 41 -9.36 -12.18 -4.56
N GLY A 42 -8.91 -11.44 -5.56
CA GLY A 42 -9.75 -10.51 -6.33
C GLY A 42 -10.16 -9.24 -5.57
N GLU A 43 -9.87 -9.14 -4.24
CA GLU A 43 -10.19 -7.91 -3.51
C GLU A 43 -9.12 -6.83 -3.68
N THR A 44 -9.54 -5.60 -3.46
CA THR A 44 -8.66 -4.47 -3.16
C THR A 44 -8.68 -4.17 -1.67
N LEU A 45 -7.59 -4.48 -0.96
CA LEU A 45 -7.38 -4.00 0.40
C LEU A 45 -6.66 -2.64 0.35
N GLY A 46 -7.33 -1.58 0.80
CA GLY A 46 -6.73 -0.26 0.99
C GLY A 46 -5.94 -0.19 2.29
N LEU A 47 -4.70 0.30 2.22
CA LEU A 47 -3.89 0.61 3.40
C LEU A 47 -3.65 2.11 3.46
N VAL A 48 -4.21 2.76 4.47
CA VAL A 48 -4.19 4.22 4.59
C VAL A 48 -3.58 4.68 5.91
N GLY A 49 -2.96 5.86 5.89
CA GLY A 49 -2.36 6.50 7.06
C GLY A 49 -1.43 7.63 6.67
N GLU A 50 -1.04 8.47 7.63
CA GLU A 50 -0.10 9.58 7.40
C GLU A 50 1.25 9.11 6.84
N SER A 51 1.98 10.04 6.20
CA SER A 51 3.35 9.76 5.72
C SER A 51 4.24 9.33 6.90
N GLY A 52 5.10 8.33 6.67
CA GLY A 52 6.00 7.81 7.72
C GLY A 52 5.37 6.82 8.71
N CYS A 53 4.07 6.48 8.62
CA CYS A 53 3.45 5.52 9.55
C CYS A 53 3.82 4.05 9.31
N GLY A 54 4.62 3.73 8.27
CA GLY A 54 5.13 2.36 8.03
C GLY A 54 4.59 1.63 6.80
N LYS A 55 3.68 2.21 6.01
CA LYS A 55 3.02 1.58 4.84
C LYS A 55 4.00 1.02 3.80
N SER A 56 4.92 1.85 3.32
CA SER A 56 5.90 1.43 2.31
C SER A 56 6.91 0.41 2.87
N THR A 57 7.20 0.45 4.19
CA THR A 57 8.01 -0.58 4.85
C THR A 57 7.28 -1.92 4.83
N LEU A 58 5.98 -1.92 5.12
CA LEU A 58 5.14 -3.13 5.04
C LEU A 58 5.13 -3.69 3.62
N ALA A 59 4.95 -2.83 2.59
CA ALA A 59 5.00 -3.24 1.18
C ALA A 59 6.35 -3.89 0.81
N ARG A 60 7.47 -3.30 1.23
CA ARG A 60 8.81 -3.84 0.98
C ARG A 60 9.05 -5.19 1.65
N MET A 61 8.51 -5.40 2.85
CA MET A 61 8.59 -6.70 3.52
C MET A 61 7.77 -7.77 2.77
N ILE A 62 6.57 -7.45 2.30
CA ILE A 62 5.73 -8.35 1.51
C ILE A 62 6.46 -8.77 0.24
N LEU A 63 7.12 -7.83 -0.46
CA LEU A 63 7.92 -8.10 -1.66
C LEU A 63 9.26 -8.79 -1.37
N ARG A 64 9.58 -9.04 -0.11
CA ARG A 64 10.90 -9.59 0.31
C ARG A 64 12.07 -8.72 -0.21
N LEU A 65 11.86 -7.40 -0.26
CA LEU A 65 12.92 -6.39 -0.45
C LEU A 65 13.55 -6.01 0.88
N GLU A 66 12.77 -6.15 1.96
CA GLU A 66 13.18 -5.90 3.34
C GLU A 66 12.86 -7.14 4.19
N ALA A 67 13.81 -7.57 5.02
CA ALA A 67 13.58 -8.70 5.93
C ALA A 67 12.82 -8.22 7.17
N PRO A 68 11.75 -8.91 7.62
CA PRO A 68 11.10 -8.62 8.88
C PRO A 68 12.01 -8.95 10.07
N THR A 69 11.79 -8.27 11.19
CA THR A 69 12.44 -8.59 12.47
C THR A 69 11.76 -9.79 13.17
N ALA A 70 10.43 -9.90 13.01
CA ALA A 70 9.62 -11.00 13.54
C ALA A 70 8.29 -11.10 12.78
N GLY A 71 7.52 -12.16 13.02
CA GLY A 71 6.22 -12.41 12.41
C GLY A 71 6.29 -13.33 11.20
N GLN A 72 5.16 -13.50 10.52
CA GLN A 72 5.00 -14.42 9.39
C GLN A 72 4.31 -13.70 8.22
N ILE A 73 4.68 -14.10 7.00
CA ILE A 73 4.01 -13.70 5.76
C ILE A 73 3.74 -14.98 4.95
N ARG A 74 2.47 -15.26 4.70
CA ARG A 74 2.06 -16.38 3.85
C ARG A 74 1.42 -15.85 2.57
N PHE A 75 1.85 -16.38 1.44
CA PHE A 75 1.25 -16.13 0.14
C PHE A 75 0.69 -17.42 -0.41
N GLU A 76 -0.61 -17.45 -0.75
CA GLU A 76 -1.32 -18.67 -1.17
C GLU A 76 -1.19 -19.83 -0.16
N GLY A 77 -1.11 -19.52 1.14
CA GLY A 77 -0.99 -20.48 2.23
C GLY A 77 0.45 -20.88 2.58
N GLU A 78 1.45 -20.55 1.75
CA GLU A 78 2.85 -20.91 1.97
C GLU A 78 3.65 -19.78 2.61
N ASP A 79 4.53 -20.09 3.58
CA ASP A 79 5.41 -19.11 4.22
C ASP A 79 6.52 -18.68 3.26
N ILE A 80 6.46 -17.40 2.85
CA ILE A 80 7.40 -16.82 1.90
C ILE A 80 8.74 -16.42 2.55
N LEU A 81 8.84 -16.37 3.87
CA LEU A 81 10.04 -15.90 4.55
C LEU A 81 11.22 -16.87 4.41
N ALA A 82 10.93 -18.15 4.26
CA ALA A 82 11.93 -19.17 4.03
C ALA A 82 12.45 -19.25 2.58
N TRP A 83 11.71 -18.68 1.61
CA TRP A 83 12.06 -18.82 0.20
C TRP A 83 13.35 -18.10 -0.18
N ARG A 84 14.16 -18.75 -1.03
CA ARG A 84 15.43 -18.27 -1.60
C ARG A 84 15.51 -18.68 -3.07
N GLY A 85 16.48 -18.13 -3.79
CA GLY A 85 16.81 -18.56 -5.18
C GLY A 85 15.59 -18.61 -6.10
N SER A 86 15.35 -19.78 -6.71
CA SER A 86 14.29 -19.99 -7.69
C SER A 86 12.88 -19.80 -7.11
N ALA A 87 12.63 -20.25 -5.88
CA ALA A 87 11.33 -20.07 -5.21
C ALA A 87 11.00 -18.59 -5.00
N LEU A 88 11.96 -17.79 -4.52
CA LEU A 88 11.79 -16.34 -4.37
C LEU A 88 11.61 -15.66 -5.75
N LYS A 89 12.33 -16.12 -6.78
CA LYS A 89 12.16 -15.60 -8.14
C LYS A 89 10.77 -15.91 -8.69
N ALA A 90 10.24 -17.13 -8.45
CA ALA A 90 8.89 -17.52 -8.83
C ALA A 90 7.81 -16.70 -8.08
N PHE A 91 8.01 -16.44 -6.80
CA PHE A 91 7.13 -15.57 -6.01
C PHE A 91 7.08 -14.15 -6.59
N ARG A 92 8.23 -13.55 -6.89
CA ARG A 92 8.31 -12.19 -7.45
C ARG A 92 7.65 -12.05 -8.82
N ARG A 93 7.46 -13.14 -9.58
CA ARG A 93 6.62 -13.13 -10.79
C ARG A 93 5.13 -12.96 -10.47
N LYS A 94 4.68 -13.57 -9.36
CA LYS A 94 3.27 -13.55 -8.93
C LYS A 94 2.89 -12.27 -8.19
N VAL A 95 3.88 -11.57 -7.61
CA VAL A 95 3.67 -10.35 -6.81
C VAL A 95 4.51 -9.22 -7.39
N GLN A 96 3.85 -8.18 -7.86
CA GLN A 96 4.49 -7.03 -8.51
C GLN A 96 4.13 -5.73 -7.79
N MET A 97 4.90 -4.67 -8.05
CA MET A 97 4.70 -3.36 -7.44
C MET A 97 4.57 -2.25 -8.48
N ILE A 98 3.60 -1.37 -8.25
CA ILE A 98 3.51 -0.06 -8.89
C ILE A 98 4.07 0.95 -7.89
N PHE A 99 5.14 1.66 -8.27
CA PHE A 99 5.86 2.57 -7.39
C PHE A 99 5.21 3.95 -7.34
N GLN A 100 5.46 4.65 -6.24
CA GLN A 100 4.92 5.98 -5.94
C GLN A 100 5.37 7.04 -6.95
N ASP A 101 6.65 7.05 -7.31
CA ASP A 101 7.22 8.03 -8.22
C ASP A 101 7.55 7.39 -9.58
N PRO A 102 6.78 7.71 -10.63
CA PRO A 102 7.05 7.19 -11.96
C PRO A 102 8.35 7.76 -12.57
N TYR A 103 8.88 8.87 -12.06
CA TYR A 103 10.15 9.45 -12.54
C TYR A 103 11.35 8.63 -12.09
N SER A 104 11.44 8.37 -10.80
CA SER A 104 12.57 7.63 -10.22
C SER A 104 12.51 6.13 -10.50
N SER A 105 11.32 5.59 -10.80
CA SER A 105 11.11 4.16 -11.02
C SER A 105 11.41 3.68 -12.44
N LEU A 106 11.52 4.60 -13.42
CA LEU A 106 11.81 4.28 -14.83
C LEU A 106 13.25 4.65 -15.16
N ASN A 107 13.98 3.73 -15.81
CA ASN A 107 15.33 4.03 -16.27
C ASN A 107 15.29 5.04 -17.43
N PRO A 108 15.82 6.27 -17.29
CA PRO A 108 15.72 7.30 -18.31
C PRO A 108 16.51 7.00 -19.59
N ARG A 109 17.38 5.97 -19.56
CA ARG A 109 18.22 5.55 -20.70
C ARG A 109 17.58 4.43 -21.53
N GLN A 110 16.43 3.92 -21.10
CA GLN A 110 15.71 2.87 -21.80
C GLN A 110 14.44 3.43 -22.44
N THR A 111 14.01 2.86 -23.57
CA THR A 111 12.72 3.19 -24.17
C THR A 111 11.57 2.61 -23.34
N ALA A 112 10.36 3.15 -23.51
CA ALA A 112 9.17 2.66 -22.84
C ALA A 112 8.94 1.16 -23.08
N GLY A 113 9.12 0.69 -24.31
CA GLY A 113 9.03 -0.72 -24.64
C GLY A 113 10.06 -1.59 -23.90
N ALA A 114 11.34 -1.14 -23.86
CA ALA A 114 12.39 -1.84 -23.14
C ALA A 114 12.11 -1.93 -21.63
N ILE A 115 11.57 -0.87 -21.02
CA ILE A 115 11.19 -0.85 -19.61
C ILE A 115 10.06 -1.84 -19.33
N ILE A 116 9.04 -1.89 -20.20
CA ILE A 116 7.89 -2.79 -20.02
C ILE A 116 8.30 -4.25 -20.21
N GLU A 117 9.18 -4.55 -21.15
CA GLU A 117 9.62 -5.93 -21.42
C GLU A 117 10.71 -6.47 -20.47
N GLU A 118 11.41 -5.57 -19.73
CA GLU A 118 12.51 -5.96 -18.82
C GLU A 118 12.14 -7.10 -17.85
N PRO A 119 10.97 -7.12 -17.18
CA PRO A 119 10.60 -8.24 -16.31
C PRO A 119 10.51 -9.59 -17.02
N LEU A 120 10.17 -9.62 -18.32
CA LEU A 120 10.17 -10.86 -19.10
C LEU A 120 11.58 -11.41 -19.24
N HIS A 121 12.58 -10.57 -19.47
CA HIS A 121 13.98 -11.00 -19.57
C HIS A 121 14.53 -11.51 -18.23
N VAL A 122 14.12 -10.87 -17.11
CA VAL A 122 14.59 -11.24 -15.77
C VAL A 122 13.93 -12.55 -15.28
N HIS A 123 12.62 -12.70 -15.50
CA HIS A 123 11.82 -13.75 -14.86
C HIS A 123 11.37 -14.87 -15.78
N TYR A 124 11.34 -14.63 -17.06
CA TYR A 124 10.78 -15.54 -18.04
C TYR A 124 11.72 -15.62 -19.24
N HIS A 125 12.00 -16.84 -19.74
CA HIS A 125 12.64 -17.02 -21.04
C HIS A 125 11.54 -17.19 -22.08
N PRO A 126 11.09 -16.12 -22.72
CA PRO A 126 10.02 -16.21 -23.70
C PRO A 126 10.48 -16.98 -24.92
N GLY A 127 9.53 -17.66 -25.56
CA GLY A 127 9.77 -18.52 -26.71
C GLY A 127 10.29 -17.83 -27.97
N GLY A 128 10.43 -16.48 -27.98
CA GLY A 128 10.99 -15.75 -29.10
C GLY A 128 10.64 -14.27 -29.10
N ARG A 129 11.45 -13.48 -29.83
CA ARG A 129 11.30 -12.01 -29.94
C ARG A 129 9.91 -11.57 -30.44
N GLN A 130 9.29 -12.37 -31.30
CA GLN A 130 7.94 -12.08 -31.83
C GLN A 130 6.86 -12.18 -30.76
N GLU A 131 6.94 -13.19 -29.88
CA GLU A 131 5.99 -13.38 -28.77
C GLU A 131 6.08 -12.24 -27.75
N ILE A 132 7.30 -11.80 -27.42
CA ILE A 132 7.52 -10.64 -26.54
C ILE A 132 6.86 -9.40 -27.16
N LYS A 133 7.16 -9.11 -28.44
CA LYS A 133 6.57 -7.95 -29.14
C LYS A 133 5.05 -8.00 -29.16
N LYS A 134 4.45 -9.19 -29.37
CA LYS A 134 3.00 -9.35 -29.33
C LYS A 134 2.44 -9.00 -27.96
N LYS A 135 2.97 -9.60 -26.88
CA LYS A 135 2.55 -9.30 -25.49
C LYS A 135 2.72 -7.83 -25.13
N LEU A 136 3.83 -7.23 -25.58
CA LEU A 136 4.11 -5.81 -25.34
C LEU A 136 3.05 -4.90 -26.00
N ARG A 137 2.71 -5.14 -27.28
CA ARG A 137 1.69 -4.37 -28.01
C ARG A 137 0.30 -4.53 -27.39
N GLU A 138 -0.10 -5.77 -27.09
CA GLU A 138 -1.38 -6.06 -26.43
C GLU A 138 -1.51 -5.29 -25.12
N LEU A 139 -0.50 -5.37 -24.27
CA LEU A 139 -0.53 -4.70 -22.97
C LEU A 139 -0.43 -3.16 -23.08
N ALA A 140 0.38 -2.64 -24.03
CA ALA A 140 0.46 -1.22 -24.30
C ALA A 140 -0.92 -0.64 -24.68
N SER A 141 -1.63 -1.30 -25.60
CA SER A 141 -2.99 -0.93 -25.98
C SER A 141 -3.95 -0.95 -24.78
N VAL A 142 -3.88 -1.98 -23.93
CA VAL A 142 -4.75 -2.10 -22.74
C VAL A 142 -4.52 -0.96 -21.74
N VAL A 143 -3.27 -0.53 -21.53
CA VAL A 143 -2.99 0.60 -20.62
C VAL A 143 -3.18 1.97 -21.32
N GLY A 144 -3.50 2.00 -22.62
CA GLY A 144 -3.72 3.21 -23.39
C GLY A 144 -2.42 3.92 -23.80
N LEU A 145 -1.44 3.14 -24.25
CA LEU A 145 -0.22 3.59 -24.90
C LEU A 145 -0.22 3.14 -26.37
N ASP A 146 0.14 4.04 -27.27
CA ASP A 146 0.26 3.75 -28.70
C ASP A 146 1.56 3.02 -29.00
N GLU A 147 1.58 2.20 -30.07
CA GLU A 147 2.76 1.40 -30.46
C GLU A 147 3.99 2.30 -30.76
N GLU A 148 3.79 3.45 -31.36
CA GLU A 148 4.86 4.41 -31.64
C GLU A 148 5.52 4.94 -30.37
N GLN A 149 4.75 5.08 -29.28
CA GLN A 149 5.25 5.55 -28.00
C GLN A 149 6.23 4.56 -27.35
N LEU A 150 6.16 3.26 -27.70
CA LEU A 150 7.07 2.26 -27.15
C LEU A 150 8.55 2.49 -27.52
N THR A 151 8.82 3.29 -28.56
CA THR A 151 10.19 3.64 -28.98
C THR A 151 10.74 4.89 -28.30
N ARG A 152 9.87 5.66 -27.60
CA ARG A 152 10.24 6.91 -26.92
C ARG A 152 10.85 6.66 -25.54
N TYR A 153 11.57 7.66 -25.04
CA TYR A 153 12.19 7.65 -23.72
C TYR A 153 11.28 8.27 -22.65
N PRO A 154 11.46 7.93 -21.34
CA PRO A 154 10.59 8.43 -20.27
C PRO A 154 10.44 9.96 -20.20
N HIS A 155 11.46 10.73 -20.56
CA HIS A 155 11.40 12.20 -20.52
C HIS A 155 10.47 12.81 -21.57
N GLU A 156 10.08 12.05 -22.60
CA GLU A 156 9.16 12.48 -23.66
C GLU A 156 7.68 12.28 -23.30
N PHE A 157 7.39 11.72 -22.09
CA PHE A 157 6.05 11.39 -21.65
C PHE A 157 5.55 12.32 -20.55
N SER A 158 4.21 12.56 -20.50
CA SER A 158 3.57 13.17 -19.35
C SER A 158 3.63 12.28 -18.11
N GLY A 159 3.38 12.84 -16.92
CA GLY A 159 3.34 12.06 -15.66
C GLY A 159 2.36 10.89 -15.72
N GLY A 160 1.16 11.10 -16.27
CA GLY A 160 0.15 10.05 -16.42
C GLY A 160 0.56 8.95 -17.42
N GLN A 161 1.25 9.31 -18.50
CA GLN A 161 1.78 8.32 -19.45
C GLN A 161 2.92 7.50 -18.83
N ARG A 162 3.82 8.13 -18.07
CA ARG A 162 4.86 7.41 -17.30
C ARG A 162 4.24 6.43 -16.29
N GLN A 163 3.16 6.84 -15.63
CA GLN A 163 2.44 5.94 -14.72
C GLN A 163 1.85 4.73 -15.47
N ARG A 164 1.30 4.93 -16.67
CA ARG A 164 0.84 3.83 -17.55
C ARG A 164 1.98 2.88 -17.93
N ILE A 165 3.19 3.38 -18.20
CA ILE A 165 4.38 2.56 -18.44
C ILE A 165 4.72 1.73 -17.19
N GLY A 166 4.71 2.33 -15.99
CA GLY A 166 4.94 1.64 -14.72
C GLY A 166 3.90 0.56 -14.43
N ILE A 167 2.62 0.82 -14.73
CA ILE A 167 1.53 -0.15 -14.62
C ILE A 167 1.75 -1.30 -15.62
N ALA A 168 2.05 -1.01 -16.88
CA ALA A 168 2.31 -2.05 -17.88
C ALA A 168 3.51 -2.93 -17.49
N ARG A 169 4.61 -2.32 -17.00
CA ARG A 169 5.77 -3.06 -16.48
C ARG A 169 5.38 -4.04 -15.37
N ALA A 170 4.54 -3.61 -14.44
CA ALA A 170 4.08 -4.47 -13.34
C ALA A 170 3.19 -5.62 -13.84
N LEU A 171 2.40 -5.41 -14.90
CA LEU A 171 1.41 -6.38 -15.38
C LEU A 171 1.92 -7.34 -16.45
N ILE A 172 3.07 -7.08 -17.10
CA ILE A 172 3.57 -7.89 -18.20
C ILE A 172 3.81 -9.37 -17.82
N LEU A 173 4.08 -9.64 -16.55
CA LEU A 173 4.24 -10.98 -15.99
C LEU A 173 2.92 -11.66 -15.60
N LYS A 174 1.77 -10.98 -15.75
CA LYS A 174 0.45 -11.42 -15.29
C LYS A 174 0.47 -11.82 -13.80
N PRO A 175 0.79 -10.88 -12.89
CA PRO A 175 0.86 -11.16 -11.46
C PRO A 175 -0.52 -11.51 -10.90
N ARG A 176 -0.56 -12.15 -9.73
CA ARG A 176 -1.79 -12.41 -8.96
C ARG A 176 -2.07 -11.33 -7.92
N LEU A 177 -1.01 -10.73 -7.38
CA LEU A 177 -1.09 -9.64 -6.41
C LEU A 177 -0.27 -8.45 -6.91
N VAL A 178 -0.87 -7.28 -6.90
CA VAL A 178 -0.19 -6.02 -7.19
C VAL A 178 -0.22 -5.13 -5.95
N ILE A 179 0.94 -4.70 -5.50
CA ILE A 179 1.08 -3.70 -4.46
C ILE A 179 1.21 -2.34 -5.15
N ALA A 180 0.20 -1.49 -5.00
CA ALA A 180 0.20 -0.15 -5.56
C ALA A 180 0.54 0.86 -4.44
N ASP A 181 1.81 1.29 -4.37
CA ASP A 181 2.29 2.23 -3.36
C ASP A 181 2.15 3.67 -3.87
N GLU A 182 1.13 4.36 -3.39
CA GLU A 182 0.77 5.74 -3.76
C GLU A 182 0.74 5.99 -5.29
N PRO A 183 0.06 5.16 -6.09
CA PRO A 183 0.22 5.14 -7.55
C PRO A 183 -0.29 6.39 -8.25
N VAL A 184 -0.91 7.33 -7.55
CA VAL A 184 -1.52 8.55 -8.12
C VAL A 184 -1.17 9.84 -7.36
N SER A 185 -0.29 9.76 -6.34
CA SER A 185 0.03 10.90 -5.46
C SER A 185 0.68 12.07 -6.20
N ALA A 186 1.52 11.79 -7.20
CA ALA A 186 2.26 12.78 -8.00
C ALA A 186 1.50 13.28 -9.24
N LEU A 187 0.21 12.92 -9.40
CA LEU A 187 -0.56 13.23 -10.62
C LEU A 187 -1.64 14.30 -10.36
N ASP A 188 -1.91 15.09 -11.39
CA ASP A 188 -3.02 16.04 -11.41
C ASP A 188 -4.37 15.34 -11.23
N VAL A 189 -5.37 16.05 -10.69
CA VAL A 189 -6.68 15.49 -10.32
C VAL A 189 -7.37 14.76 -11.47
N SER A 190 -7.36 15.31 -12.68
CA SER A 190 -7.99 14.71 -13.88
C SER A 190 -7.29 13.43 -14.31
N ILE A 191 -5.96 13.43 -14.31
CA ILE A 191 -5.14 12.26 -14.66
C ILE A 191 -5.25 11.18 -13.58
N ARG A 192 -5.29 11.58 -12.29
CA ARG A 192 -5.52 10.68 -11.15
C ARG A 192 -6.77 9.84 -11.37
N ALA A 193 -7.91 10.47 -11.71
CA ALA A 193 -9.17 9.76 -11.97
C ALA A 193 -9.04 8.73 -13.12
N GLN A 194 -8.34 9.10 -14.20
CA GLN A 194 -8.11 8.19 -15.33
C GLN A 194 -7.27 6.96 -14.92
N ILE A 195 -6.21 7.14 -14.11
CA ILE A 195 -5.36 6.04 -13.64
C ILE A 195 -6.14 5.14 -12.68
N LEU A 196 -6.95 5.69 -11.77
CA LEU A 196 -7.78 4.89 -10.86
C LEU A 196 -8.80 4.03 -11.63
N ASN A 197 -9.48 4.61 -12.63
CA ASN A 197 -10.41 3.88 -13.49
C ASN A 197 -9.67 2.79 -14.31
N LEU A 198 -8.46 3.08 -14.79
CA LEU A 198 -7.61 2.10 -15.46
C LEU A 198 -7.30 0.93 -14.52
N LEU A 199 -6.85 1.19 -13.28
CA LEU A 199 -6.52 0.14 -12.30
C LEU A 199 -7.74 -0.74 -11.98
N LYS A 200 -8.94 -0.16 -11.83
CA LYS A 200 -10.19 -0.92 -11.63
C LYS A 200 -10.52 -1.81 -12.81
N ARG A 201 -10.42 -1.27 -14.03
CA ARG A 201 -10.65 -2.06 -15.25
C ARG A 201 -9.67 -3.23 -15.34
N LEU A 202 -8.38 -2.97 -15.09
CA LEU A 202 -7.33 -4.00 -15.10
C LEU A 202 -7.54 -5.06 -14.03
N GLN A 203 -8.06 -4.69 -12.85
CA GLN A 203 -8.42 -5.64 -11.80
C GLN A 203 -9.44 -6.67 -12.30
N TRP A 204 -10.51 -6.18 -12.92
CA TRP A 204 -11.56 -7.03 -13.47
C TRP A 204 -11.08 -7.87 -14.66
N GLU A 205 -10.35 -7.26 -15.59
CA GLU A 205 -9.90 -7.90 -16.84
C GLU A 205 -8.83 -9.00 -16.59
N PHE A 206 -7.97 -8.83 -15.58
CA PHE A 206 -6.85 -9.75 -15.28
C PHE A 206 -7.04 -10.50 -13.96
N ASP A 207 -8.19 -10.43 -13.32
CA ASP A 207 -8.48 -11.06 -11.99
C ASP A 207 -7.41 -10.73 -10.95
N LEU A 208 -7.05 -9.44 -10.84
CA LEU A 208 -5.98 -8.99 -9.96
C LEU A 208 -6.47 -8.81 -8.53
N THR A 209 -5.59 -9.13 -7.60
CA THR A 209 -5.71 -8.74 -6.19
C THR A 209 -4.86 -7.51 -5.95
N TYR A 210 -5.38 -6.50 -5.23
CA TYR A 210 -4.61 -5.29 -4.90
C TYR A 210 -4.36 -5.13 -3.40
N LEU A 211 -3.14 -4.75 -3.04
CA LEU A 211 -2.86 -4.01 -1.82
C LEU A 211 -2.61 -2.55 -2.24
N PHE A 212 -3.61 -1.70 -2.02
CA PHE A 212 -3.59 -0.31 -2.47
C PHE A 212 -3.21 0.62 -1.32
N ILE A 213 -2.00 1.19 -1.40
CA ILE A 213 -1.43 2.05 -0.37
C ILE A 213 -1.61 3.51 -0.79
N THR A 214 -2.16 4.34 0.10
CA THR A 214 -2.30 5.78 -0.11
C THR A 214 -2.45 6.52 1.23
N HIS A 215 -2.24 7.82 1.22
CA HIS A 215 -2.61 8.70 2.33
C HIS A 215 -3.97 9.40 2.10
N ASP A 216 -4.56 9.24 0.92
CA ASP A 216 -5.83 9.88 0.52
C ASP A 216 -7.02 8.94 0.74
N LEU A 217 -7.84 9.25 1.75
CA LEU A 217 -9.04 8.48 2.07
C LEU A 217 -10.13 8.55 0.99
N GLY A 218 -10.20 9.65 0.23
CA GLY A 218 -11.13 9.75 -0.90
C GLY A 218 -10.79 8.75 -1.98
N VAL A 219 -9.51 8.61 -2.29
CA VAL A 219 -9.00 7.62 -3.26
C VAL A 219 -9.23 6.19 -2.77
N VAL A 220 -8.88 5.90 -1.51
CA VAL A 220 -9.02 4.53 -0.98
C VAL A 220 -10.47 4.08 -0.90
N ARG A 221 -11.39 4.99 -0.53
CA ARG A 221 -12.83 4.71 -0.54
C ARG A 221 -13.33 4.30 -1.94
N HIS A 222 -12.82 4.94 -2.99
CA HIS A 222 -13.22 4.63 -4.36
C HIS A 222 -12.65 3.30 -4.85
N MET A 223 -11.43 2.94 -4.41
CA MET A 223 -10.69 1.79 -4.94
C MET A 223 -10.94 0.51 -4.17
N SER A 224 -11.23 0.57 -2.87
CA SER A 224 -11.07 -0.57 -1.98
C SER A 224 -12.38 -1.22 -1.56
N ASP A 225 -12.36 -2.53 -1.40
CA ASP A 225 -13.43 -3.32 -0.78
C ASP A 225 -13.34 -3.25 0.75
N ARG A 226 -12.11 -3.31 1.27
CA ARG A 226 -11.81 -3.15 2.70
C ARG A 226 -10.69 -2.16 2.89
N ILE A 227 -10.67 -1.50 4.05
CA ILE A 227 -9.66 -0.51 4.42
C ILE A 227 -9.02 -0.93 5.73
N ALA A 228 -7.67 -0.91 5.75
CA ALA A 228 -6.85 -0.96 6.94
C ALA A 228 -6.24 0.41 7.19
N VAL A 229 -6.47 0.98 8.36
CA VAL A 229 -5.91 2.27 8.78
C VAL A 229 -4.68 2.01 9.63
N MET A 230 -3.55 2.57 9.22
CA MET A 230 -2.25 2.38 9.89
C MET A 230 -1.79 3.66 10.56
N TYR A 231 -1.43 3.57 11.82
CA TYR A 231 -0.85 4.65 12.60
C TYR A 231 0.38 4.16 13.37
N LEU A 232 1.49 4.85 13.23
CA LEU A 232 2.76 4.60 13.94
C LEU A 232 3.14 3.10 13.99
N GLY A 233 3.13 2.44 12.82
CA GLY A 233 3.52 1.05 12.66
C GLY A 233 2.45 0.01 12.99
N LYS A 234 1.23 0.41 13.40
CA LYS A 234 0.16 -0.48 13.85
C LYS A 234 -1.12 -0.29 13.04
N ILE A 235 -1.91 -1.36 12.87
CA ILE A 235 -3.27 -1.25 12.34
C ILE A 235 -4.17 -0.81 13.49
N VAL A 236 -4.84 0.32 13.32
CA VAL A 236 -5.74 0.90 14.34
C VAL A 236 -7.21 0.74 14.00
N GLU A 237 -7.54 0.51 12.73
CA GLU A 237 -8.89 0.21 12.29
C GLU A 237 -8.86 -0.64 11.02
N LEU A 238 -9.78 -1.61 10.88
CA LEU A 238 -9.90 -2.48 9.71
C LEU A 238 -11.37 -2.85 9.52
N GLY A 239 -11.90 -2.68 8.32
CA GLY A 239 -13.29 -3.05 8.02
C GLY A 239 -13.62 -2.91 6.54
N VAL A 240 -14.90 -3.13 6.20
CA VAL A 240 -15.44 -2.85 4.87
C VAL A 240 -15.29 -1.35 4.58
N ALA A 241 -14.87 -1.00 3.37
CA ALA A 241 -14.53 0.39 3.02
C ALA A 241 -15.67 1.37 3.31
N GLU A 242 -16.90 0.97 3.01
CA GLU A 242 -18.08 1.79 3.27
C GLU A 242 -18.31 2.03 4.77
N GLN A 243 -18.13 1.01 5.62
CA GLN A 243 -18.27 1.11 7.07
C GLN A 243 -17.21 2.04 7.67
N VAL A 244 -15.93 1.79 7.35
CA VAL A 244 -14.80 2.62 7.83
C VAL A 244 -14.97 4.08 7.42
N CYS A 245 -15.51 4.35 6.21
CA CYS A 245 -15.70 5.72 5.72
C CYS A 245 -16.96 6.41 6.25
N ARG A 246 -18.06 5.67 6.53
CA ARG A 246 -19.33 6.27 6.99
C ARG A 246 -19.46 6.30 8.50
N ALA A 247 -18.95 5.27 9.17
CA ALA A 247 -19.05 5.09 10.61
C ALA A 247 -17.70 4.70 11.20
N PRO A 248 -16.64 5.56 11.07
CA PRO A 248 -15.34 5.30 11.63
C PRO A 248 -15.41 5.17 13.13
N VAL A 249 -14.73 4.18 13.68
CA VAL A 249 -14.72 3.90 15.12
C VAL A 249 -13.53 4.58 15.78
N HIS A 250 -12.32 4.40 15.22
CA HIS A 250 -11.10 4.96 15.80
C HIS A 250 -11.04 6.48 15.61
N PRO A 251 -10.73 7.28 16.68
CA PRO A 251 -10.66 8.74 16.57
C PRO A 251 -9.67 9.25 15.50
N TYR A 252 -8.59 8.55 15.25
CA TYR A 252 -7.65 8.90 14.18
C TYR A 252 -8.32 8.82 12.79
N THR A 253 -9.09 7.76 12.52
CA THR A 253 -9.82 7.60 11.25
C THR A 253 -10.86 8.70 11.07
N LYS A 254 -11.59 9.08 12.16
CA LYS A 254 -12.53 10.20 12.15
C LYS A 254 -11.84 11.50 11.73
N THR A 255 -10.65 11.74 12.25
CA THR A 255 -9.89 12.96 11.92
C THR A 255 -9.37 12.93 10.48
N LEU A 256 -8.83 11.79 10.02
CA LEU A 256 -8.41 11.66 8.62
C LEU A 256 -9.57 11.89 7.64
N LEU A 257 -10.77 11.37 7.94
CA LEU A 257 -11.96 11.58 7.11
C LEU A 257 -12.45 13.02 7.12
N SER A 258 -12.31 13.72 8.25
CA SER A 258 -12.70 15.13 8.35
C SER A 258 -11.83 16.05 7.50
N ALA A 259 -10.62 15.63 7.14
CA ALA A 259 -9.70 16.35 6.25
C ALA A 259 -10.04 16.18 4.75
N VAL A 260 -10.87 15.18 4.39
CA VAL A 260 -11.30 14.98 3.00
C VAL A 260 -12.30 16.07 2.62
N PRO A 261 -12.06 16.87 1.56
CA PRO A 261 -12.99 17.90 1.12
C PRO A 261 -14.36 17.29 0.75
N SER A 262 -15.44 17.86 1.29
CA SER A 262 -16.79 17.50 0.85
C SER A 262 -17.06 18.09 -0.53
N MET A 263 -17.61 17.29 -1.45
CA MET A 263 -18.13 17.79 -2.73
C MET A 263 -19.43 18.60 -2.55
N ASP A 264 -20.08 18.50 -1.41
CA ASP A 264 -21.30 19.26 -1.08
C ASP A 264 -20.91 20.60 -0.45
N PRO A 265 -21.11 21.75 -1.15
CA PRO A 265 -20.75 23.07 -0.62
C PRO A 265 -21.61 23.49 0.58
N LEU A 266 -22.77 22.85 0.80
CA LEU A 266 -23.65 23.13 1.92
C LEU A 266 -23.28 22.35 3.19
N ARG A 267 -22.48 21.28 3.05
CA ARG A 267 -21.95 20.51 4.17
C ARG A 267 -20.71 21.18 4.76
N LYS A 268 -20.90 22.13 5.66
CA LYS A 268 -19.84 22.59 6.56
C LYS A 268 -19.48 21.45 7.53
N SER A 269 -18.64 20.50 7.09
CA SER A 269 -18.06 19.56 8.04
C SER A 269 -17.16 20.34 9.00
N ALA A 270 -17.42 20.27 10.29
CA ALA A 270 -16.49 20.76 11.29
C ALA A 270 -15.16 20.01 11.09
N ARG A 271 -14.17 20.65 10.47
CA ARG A 271 -12.84 20.06 10.29
C ARG A 271 -12.24 19.83 11.68
N THR A 272 -12.10 18.59 12.05
CA THR A 272 -11.29 18.23 13.23
C THR A 272 -9.82 18.32 12.83
N VAL A 273 -9.15 19.37 13.26
CA VAL A 273 -7.73 19.54 12.98
C VAL A 273 -6.94 18.59 13.87
N LEU A 274 -6.07 17.78 13.26
CA LEU A 274 -5.09 17.00 14.02
C LEU A 274 -4.09 17.96 14.67
N TYR A 275 -4.14 18.07 15.98
CA TYR A 275 -3.16 18.86 16.72
C TYR A 275 -1.85 18.08 16.90
N GLY A 276 -0.73 18.77 16.66
CA GLY A 276 0.61 18.23 16.84
C GLY A 276 1.10 17.31 15.70
N GLU A 277 2.39 17.09 15.70
CA GLU A 277 3.05 16.18 14.77
C GLU A 277 2.89 14.71 15.18
N MET A 278 3.06 13.80 14.23
CA MET A 278 3.09 12.37 14.52
C MET A 278 4.28 12.07 15.46
N PRO A 279 4.08 11.36 16.58
CA PRO A 279 5.17 10.97 17.46
C PRO A 279 6.27 10.20 16.73
N SER A 280 7.49 10.32 17.22
CA SER A 280 8.62 9.61 16.60
C SER A 280 8.47 8.09 16.77
N PRO A 281 8.63 7.31 15.69
CA PRO A 281 8.63 5.84 15.77
C PRO A 281 9.87 5.29 16.54
N ALA A 282 10.86 6.14 16.84
CA ALA A 282 12.00 5.80 17.70
C ALA A 282 11.67 5.88 19.19
N SER A 283 10.64 6.68 19.55
CA SER A 283 10.17 6.83 20.94
C SER A 283 8.64 6.88 20.93
N PRO A 284 7.98 5.73 20.64
CA PRO A 284 6.52 5.70 20.58
C PRO A 284 5.94 5.99 21.98
N PRO A 285 4.80 6.68 22.06
CA PRO A 285 4.11 6.91 23.32
C PRO A 285 3.75 5.60 24.03
N GLN A 286 3.79 5.62 25.35
CA GLN A 286 3.30 4.49 26.15
C GLN A 286 1.77 4.39 26.00
N GLY A 287 1.21 3.18 26.10
CA GLY A 287 -0.23 2.95 25.94
C GLY A 287 -0.69 3.09 24.47
N CYS A 288 -1.84 3.74 24.26
CA CYS A 288 -2.36 3.99 22.92
C CYS A 288 -1.45 4.95 22.16
N ALA A 289 -0.88 4.53 21.04
CA ALA A 289 0.04 5.37 20.26
C ALA A 289 -0.56 6.71 19.80
N PHE A 290 -1.90 6.77 19.66
CA PHE A 290 -2.61 7.98 19.23
C PHE A 290 -2.99 8.92 20.41
N HIS A 291 -2.86 8.48 21.68
CA HIS A 291 -3.36 9.26 22.83
C HIS A 291 -2.87 10.73 22.90
N PRO A 292 -1.62 11.09 22.51
CA PRO A 292 -1.17 12.47 22.57
C PRO A 292 -1.95 13.43 21.65
N ARG A 293 -2.52 12.88 20.57
CA ARG A 293 -3.26 13.62 19.54
C ARG A 293 -4.78 13.35 19.58
N CYS A 294 -5.23 12.48 20.50
CA CYS A 294 -6.62 12.06 20.60
C CYS A 294 -7.48 13.09 21.31
N PRO A 295 -8.52 13.67 20.66
CA PRO A 295 -9.38 14.67 21.28
C PRO A 295 -10.29 14.09 22.37
N VAL A 296 -10.46 12.76 22.41
CA VAL A 296 -11.37 12.03 23.34
C VAL A 296 -10.60 11.06 24.24
N ARG A 297 -9.30 11.31 24.49
CA ARG A 297 -8.48 10.45 25.35
C ARG A 297 -9.04 10.34 26.77
N ILE A 298 -8.90 9.14 27.35
CA ILE A 298 -9.22 8.86 28.76
C ILE A 298 -7.97 8.31 29.46
N GLY A 299 -7.94 8.26 30.78
CA GLY A 299 -6.75 7.93 31.57
C GLY A 299 -6.08 6.59 31.20
N ILE A 300 -6.85 5.57 30.82
CA ILE A 300 -6.31 4.28 30.42
C ILE A 300 -5.50 4.34 29.11
N CYS A 301 -5.79 5.33 28.23
CA CYS A 301 -5.09 5.47 26.96
C CYS A 301 -3.59 5.79 27.12
N GLU A 302 -3.19 6.39 28.24
CA GLU A 302 -1.79 6.69 28.56
C GLU A 302 -1.04 5.48 29.13
N GLN A 303 -1.78 4.51 29.66
CA GLN A 303 -1.20 3.40 30.45
C GLN A 303 -1.20 2.09 29.67
N ARG A 304 -2.25 1.82 28.90
CA ARG A 304 -2.44 0.53 28.25
C ARG A 304 -2.66 0.69 26.74
N GLU A 305 -1.99 -0.17 25.96
CA GLU A 305 -2.23 -0.28 24.53
C GLU A 305 -3.58 -0.96 24.27
N PRO A 306 -4.47 -0.38 23.44
CA PRO A 306 -5.70 -1.03 23.04
C PRO A 306 -5.41 -2.17 22.07
N LEU A 307 -6.12 -3.29 22.24
CA LEU A 307 -6.08 -4.40 21.28
C LEU A 307 -6.96 -4.07 20.06
N LEU A 308 -6.64 -4.66 18.92
CA LEU A 308 -7.49 -4.60 17.75
C LEU A 308 -8.64 -5.60 17.94
N GLU A 309 -9.82 -5.11 18.35
CA GLU A 309 -11.00 -5.90 18.66
C GLU A 309 -12.10 -5.68 17.66
N GLN A 310 -12.93 -6.70 17.45
CA GLN A 310 -14.04 -6.68 16.50
C GLN A 310 -15.31 -6.16 17.20
N ASP A 311 -16.02 -5.25 16.54
CA ASP A 311 -17.28 -4.67 17.03
C ASP A 311 -18.56 -5.50 16.67
N GLY A 312 -18.40 -6.78 16.35
CA GLY A 312 -19.49 -7.68 16.01
C GLY A 312 -19.94 -7.68 14.54
N ALA A 313 -19.68 -6.61 13.79
CA ALA A 313 -20.08 -6.47 12.38
C ALA A 313 -18.92 -6.71 11.37
N GLY A 314 -17.81 -7.29 11.82
CA GLY A 314 -16.63 -7.46 10.99
C GLY A 314 -15.78 -6.18 10.84
N HIS A 315 -16.05 -5.17 11.66
CA HIS A 315 -15.30 -3.95 11.80
C HIS A 315 -14.41 -4.05 13.04
N TRP A 316 -13.13 -3.76 12.89
CA TRP A 316 -12.11 -3.91 13.93
C TRP A 316 -11.52 -2.55 14.26
N ALA A 317 -11.36 -2.25 15.55
CA ALA A 317 -10.73 -1.02 16.01
C ALA A 317 -9.88 -1.24 17.25
N ALA A 318 -8.72 -0.56 17.32
CA ALA A 318 -7.83 -0.55 18.46
C ALA A 318 -8.08 0.71 19.29
N CYS A 319 -9.20 0.77 20.02
CA CYS A 319 -9.59 1.93 20.83
C CYS A 319 -10.28 1.48 22.12
N HIS A 320 -9.93 2.08 23.26
CA HIS A 320 -10.58 1.79 24.55
C HIS A 320 -12.03 2.29 24.66
N LEU A 321 -12.48 3.09 23.69
CA LEU A 321 -13.85 3.59 23.62
C LEU A 321 -14.74 2.74 22.71
N THR A 322 -14.24 1.64 22.15
CA THR A 322 -15.05 0.66 21.40
C THR A 322 -15.78 -0.22 22.38
N GLY A 323 -17.12 -0.23 22.32
CA GLY A 323 -17.95 -1.08 23.19
C GLY A 323 -18.53 -0.38 24.44
N CYS A 324 -18.40 0.96 24.54
CA CYS A 324 -19.14 1.79 25.50
C CYS A 324 -20.35 2.44 24.84
#